data_210f77a721be22de208dfa1bf9aadd49
#
_entry.id   210f77a721be22de208dfa1bf9aadd49
#
_cell.length_a   1.000
_cell.length_b   1.000
_cell.length_c   1.000
_cell.angle_alpha   90.00
_cell.angle_beta   90.00
_cell.angle_gamma   90.00
#
_symmetry.space_group_name_H-M   'P 1'
#
loop_
_entity.id
_entity.type
_entity.pdbx_description
1 polymer ?
#
loop_
_entity_poly.entity_id
_entity_poly.type
_entity_poly.pdbx_seq_one_letter_code
_entity_poly.pdbx_strand_id
1 'polypeptide(L)'
;MSSLYQSMIAAIEQSITPLAGRLGQQKYVIAIRDGFTAALPFMIIGSFMLVFIFPPFSPDTTNGFARGWLDFSQQYREQLMLPFNLSMGVMTFFISVGIGASLGRQFQLDPVMSGLLAFMAFLLVAAPYADGKISTQYLSGQGIFTALITAIYSTRVYAWLKQNNITIRLPKEVPTGVARSFEILIPVLVVIATLHPLNLFIEAQTGMILPQAIMHLLEPLVSASDSLPAILLSVLMCQIFWFAGIHGSLIVTGIMNPFWMANLSANQAALAAGAALPHVYLQGFWDHYLLIGGVGSTLPLAFLLLRSRVTHLRTIGKMGIVPSFFNINEPILFGAPIIMNPMMFIPFVFVPMINAVLAYGATRLGWLSQVVSLTPWTTPAPIGASWAANWALSPVVMCLICMVMSAVIYLPFLRAYERSLMKTEVEKAKAAVPVAETVSQ
;
A
#
# COMPACT_ATOMS: atom_id res chain seq x y z
N MET A 1 -5.95 30.46 21.18
CA MET A 1 -5.53 29.16 20.59
C MET A 1 -5.89 27.94 21.46
N SER A 2 -6.16 28.11 22.76
CA SER A 2 -6.37 26.97 23.68
C SER A 2 -7.69 26.19 23.52
N SER A 3 -8.83 26.82 23.27
CA SER A 3 -10.13 26.11 23.25
C SER A 3 -10.40 25.33 21.96
N LEU A 4 -10.11 25.91 20.82
CA LEU A 4 -10.29 25.24 19.51
C LEU A 4 -9.33 24.06 19.33
N TYR A 5 -8.13 24.16 19.88
CA TYR A 5 -7.16 23.07 19.90
C TYR A 5 -7.59 21.93 20.82
N GLN A 6 -8.03 22.25 22.04
CA GLN A 6 -8.52 21.22 22.97
C GLN A 6 -9.75 20.51 22.41
N SER A 7 -10.67 21.23 21.76
CA SER A 7 -11.82 20.61 21.10
C SER A 7 -11.43 19.74 19.90
N MET A 8 -10.41 20.12 19.11
CA MET A 8 -9.91 19.31 18.02
C MET A 8 -9.25 18.02 18.52
N ILE A 9 -8.38 18.09 19.52
CA ILE A 9 -7.77 16.90 20.13
C ILE A 9 -8.84 16.00 20.74
N ALA A 10 -9.79 16.57 21.50
CA ALA A 10 -10.87 15.79 22.08
C ALA A 10 -11.72 15.09 20.98
N ALA A 11 -12.00 15.76 19.87
CA ALA A 11 -12.73 15.14 18.75
C ALA A 11 -11.91 13.99 18.11
N ILE A 12 -10.60 14.15 17.96
CA ILE A 12 -9.72 13.09 17.47
C ILE A 12 -9.70 11.90 18.42
N GLU A 13 -9.47 12.13 19.70
CA GLU A 13 -9.40 11.08 20.72
C GLU A 13 -10.73 10.35 20.92
N GLN A 14 -11.85 11.07 20.91
CA GLN A 14 -13.17 10.49 21.19
C GLN A 14 -13.81 9.82 19.97
N SER A 15 -13.57 10.33 18.76
CA SER A 15 -14.28 9.85 17.56
C SER A 15 -13.37 9.09 16.61
N ILE A 16 -12.18 9.62 16.31
CA ILE A 16 -11.31 9.07 15.26
C ILE A 16 -10.46 7.91 15.80
N THR A 17 -9.86 8.06 16.97
CA THR A 17 -8.99 7.03 17.56
C THR A 17 -9.70 5.68 17.76
N PRO A 18 -10.94 5.63 18.34
CA PRO A 18 -11.66 4.36 18.45
C PRO A 18 -12.04 3.75 17.10
N LEU A 19 -12.44 4.57 16.13
CA LEU A 19 -12.79 4.10 14.78
C LEU A 19 -11.58 3.49 14.07
N ALA A 20 -10.47 4.21 14.06
CA ALA A 20 -9.23 3.74 13.43
C ALA A 20 -8.67 2.49 14.13
N GLY A 21 -8.75 2.42 15.47
CA GLY A 21 -8.37 1.24 16.24
C GLY A 21 -9.21 0.01 15.87
N ARG A 22 -10.53 0.18 15.73
CA ARG A 22 -11.43 -0.90 15.30
C ARG A 22 -11.12 -1.37 13.87
N LEU A 23 -10.91 -0.45 12.94
CA LEU A 23 -10.55 -0.78 11.56
C LEU A 23 -9.19 -1.47 11.48
N GLY A 24 -8.17 -0.96 12.17
CA GLY A 24 -6.82 -1.52 12.17
C GLY A 24 -6.71 -2.90 12.82
N GLN A 25 -7.63 -3.25 13.72
CA GLN A 25 -7.69 -4.56 14.39
C GLN A 25 -8.71 -5.51 13.74
N GLN A 26 -9.37 -5.08 12.69
CA GLN A 26 -10.38 -5.88 12.02
C GLN A 26 -9.71 -7.04 11.26
N LYS A 27 -10.11 -8.29 11.59
CA LYS A 27 -9.46 -9.52 11.12
C LYS A 27 -9.32 -9.62 9.60
N TYR A 28 -10.32 -9.16 8.85
CA TYR A 28 -10.31 -9.21 7.39
C TYR A 28 -9.36 -8.17 6.80
N VAL A 29 -9.32 -6.94 7.36
CA VAL A 29 -8.38 -5.89 6.95
C VAL A 29 -6.95 -6.34 7.19
N ILE A 30 -6.67 -6.94 8.36
CA ILE A 30 -5.36 -7.52 8.68
C ILE A 30 -5.00 -8.63 7.67
N ALA A 31 -5.93 -9.54 7.39
CA ALA A 31 -5.67 -10.66 6.50
C ALA A 31 -5.41 -10.22 5.06
N ILE A 32 -6.17 -9.24 4.55
CA ILE A 32 -5.94 -8.65 3.23
C ILE A 32 -4.56 -8.01 3.18
N ARG A 33 -4.24 -7.11 4.12
CA ARG A 33 -2.92 -6.47 4.20
C ARG A 33 -1.79 -7.51 4.22
N ASP A 34 -1.87 -8.51 5.08
CA ASP A 34 -0.85 -9.53 5.24
C ASP A 34 -0.69 -10.38 3.96
N GLY A 35 -1.80 -10.68 3.28
CA GLY A 35 -1.80 -11.39 2.01
C GLY A 35 -1.07 -10.63 0.91
N PHE A 36 -1.34 -9.33 0.75
CA PHE A 36 -0.59 -8.49 -0.18
C PHE A 36 0.89 -8.38 0.21
N THR A 37 1.18 -8.18 1.50
CA THR A 37 2.57 -8.09 1.99
C THR A 37 3.36 -9.37 1.71
N ALA A 38 2.75 -10.54 1.88
CA ALA A 38 3.39 -11.82 1.57
C ALA A 38 3.67 -11.98 0.05
N ALA A 39 2.83 -11.42 -0.81
CA ALA A 39 2.98 -11.47 -2.26
C ALA A 39 4.01 -10.45 -2.80
N LEU A 40 4.29 -9.36 -2.07
CA LEU A 40 5.14 -8.25 -2.53
C LEU A 40 6.48 -8.68 -3.14
N PRO A 41 7.31 -9.58 -2.53
CA PRO A 41 8.61 -9.93 -3.10
C PRO A 41 8.51 -10.51 -4.51
N PHE A 42 7.52 -11.37 -4.75
CA PHE A 42 7.28 -11.99 -6.05
C PHE A 42 6.82 -10.96 -7.08
N MET A 43 5.92 -10.07 -6.67
CA MET A 43 5.38 -9.02 -7.54
C MET A 43 6.44 -7.98 -7.90
N ILE A 44 7.30 -7.57 -6.95
CA ILE A 44 8.38 -6.60 -7.21
C ILE A 44 9.37 -7.16 -8.23
N ILE A 45 9.85 -8.39 -8.02
CA ILE A 45 10.78 -9.03 -8.96
C ILE A 45 10.14 -9.22 -10.33
N GLY A 46 8.87 -9.64 -10.38
CA GLY A 46 8.12 -9.73 -11.63
C GLY A 46 8.00 -8.39 -12.35
N SER A 47 7.61 -7.34 -11.64
CA SER A 47 7.52 -5.98 -12.21
C SER A 47 8.88 -5.45 -12.70
N PHE A 48 9.98 -5.81 -12.02
CA PHE A 48 11.32 -5.41 -12.45
C PHE A 48 11.69 -5.96 -13.83
N MET A 49 11.15 -7.10 -14.20
CA MET A 49 11.36 -7.67 -15.55
C MET A 49 10.84 -6.77 -16.67
N LEU A 50 9.86 -5.89 -16.38
CA LEU A 50 9.33 -4.95 -17.39
C LEU A 50 10.40 -4.01 -17.95
N VAL A 51 11.41 -3.66 -17.15
CA VAL A 51 12.52 -2.81 -17.60
C VAL A 51 13.32 -3.49 -18.70
N PHE A 52 13.52 -4.80 -18.60
CA PHE A 52 14.20 -5.58 -19.65
C PHE A 52 13.34 -5.83 -20.86
N ILE A 53 12.02 -5.97 -20.67
CA ILE A 53 11.04 -6.24 -21.74
C ILE A 53 10.69 -4.97 -22.53
N PHE A 54 10.62 -3.84 -21.83
CA PHE A 54 10.28 -2.51 -22.37
C PHE A 54 11.37 -1.51 -21.98
N PRO A 55 12.57 -1.52 -22.65
CA PRO A 55 13.63 -0.59 -22.33
C PRO A 55 13.18 0.87 -22.48
N PRO A 56 13.61 1.79 -21.58
CA PRO A 56 13.14 3.18 -21.56
C PRO A 56 13.87 4.06 -22.58
N PHE A 57 14.02 3.56 -23.80
CA PHE A 57 14.73 4.26 -24.87
C PHE A 57 13.81 4.43 -26.10
N SER A 58 14.00 5.56 -26.80
CA SER A 58 13.33 5.75 -28.09
C SER A 58 13.80 4.71 -29.10
N PRO A 59 12.90 4.14 -29.94
CA PRO A 59 13.28 3.26 -31.05
C PRO A 59 14.29 3.88 -32.01
N ASP A 60 14.29 5.21 -32.14
CA ASP A 60 15.17 5.96 -33.05
C ASP A 60 16.51 6.34 -32.39
N THR A 61 16.84 5.78 -31.20
CA THR A 61 18.07 6.11 -30.50
C THR A 61 19.32 5.75 -31.33
N THR A 62 20.27 6.67 -31.34
CA THR A 62 21.60 6.46 -31.97
C THR A 62 22.63 5.91 -30.98
N ASN A 63 22.30 5.84 -29.69
CA ASN A 63 23.19 5.32 -28.65
C ASN A 63 23.33 3.79 -28.80
N GLY A 64 24.56 3.31 -28.99
CA GLY A 64 24.85 1.90 -29.27
C GLY A 64 24.42 0.96 -28.13
N PHE A 65 24.57 1.36 -26.85
CA PHE A 65 24.10 0.58 -25.70
C PHE A 65 22.57 0.48 -25.68
N ALA A 66 21.89 1.60 -25.85
CA ALA A 66 20.42 1.64 -25.85
C ALA A 66 19.83 0.80 -27.01
N ARG A 67 20.47 0.88 -28.19
CA ARG A 67 20.09 0.08 -29.34
C ARG A 67 20.29 -1.42 -29.11
N GLY A 68 21.47 -1.80 -28.58
CA GLY A 68 21.72 -3.20 -28.22
C GLY A 68 20.74 -3.76 -27.19
N TRP A 69 20.29 -2.92 -26.25
CA TRP A 69 19.24 -3.34 -25.29
C TRP A 69 17.87 -3.48 -25.95
N LEU A 70 17.49 -2.58 -26.84
CA LEU A 70 16.24 -2.70 -27.61
C LEU A 70 16.24 -3.98 -28.46
N ASP A 71 17.32 -4.26 -29.18
CA ASP A 71 17.49 -5.47 -30.00
C ASP A 71 17.41 -6.74 -29.14
N PHE A 72 18.13 -6.76 -28.01
CA PHE A 72 18.06 -7.86 -27.03
C PHE A 72 16.64 -8.08 -26.51
N SER A 73 15.94 -7.01 -26.13
CA SER A 73 14.57 -7.07 -25.64
C SER A 73 13.61 -7.66 -26.70
N GLN A 74 13.76 -7.26 -27.96
CA GLN A 74 12.93 -7.79 -29.05
C GLN A 74 13.24 -9.27 -29.33
N GLN A 75 14.52 -9.63 -29.39
CA GLN A 75 14.96 -10.99 -29.68
C GLN A 75 14.54 -12.00 -28.62
N TYR A 76 14.60 -11.61 -27.32
CA TYR A 76 14.33 -12.51 -26.18
C TYR A 76 13.04 -12.18 -25.45
N ARG A 77 12.09 -11.48 -26.10
CA ARG A 77 10.86 -11.00 -25.45
C ARG A 77 10.05 -12.10 -24.78
N GLU A 78 9.87 -13.24 -25.42
CA GLU A 78 9.09 -14.36 -24.85
C GLU A 78 9.76 -14.95 -23.62
N GLN A 79 11.09 -15.11 -23.64
CA GLN A 79 11.87 -15.62 -22.52
C GLN A 79 11.86 -14.63 -21.34
N LEU A 80 11.96 -13.33 -21.63
CA LEU A 80 11.90 -12.26 -20.62
C LEU A 80 10.49 -12.11 -20.01
N MET A 81 9.44 -12.41 -20.78
CA MET A 81 8.06 -12.39 -20.29
C MET A 81 7.74 -13.54 -19.32
N LEU A 82 8.46 -14.66 -19.38
CA LEU A 82 8.16 -15.82 -18.55
C LEU A 82 8.23 -15.53 -17.04
N PRO A 83 9.30 -14.93 -16.47
CA PRO A 83 9.34 -14.57 -15.07
C PRO A 83 8.24 -13.57 -14.68
N PHE A 84 7.91 -12.61 -15.54
CA PHE A 84 6.80 -11.67 -15.32
C PHE A 84 5.47 -12.42 -15.28
N ASN A 85 5.19 -13.28 -16.22
CA ASN A 85 3.93 -14.05 -16.28
C ASN A 85 3.76 -14.99 -15.09
N LEU A 86 4.87 -15.61 -14.59
CA LEU A 86 4.85 -16.53 -13.45
C LEU A 86 4.96 -15.82 -12.08
N SER A 87 4.98 -14.51 -12.05
CA SER A 87 4.95 -13.69 -10.82
C SER A 87 3.78 -12.70 -10.84
N MET A 88 3.87 -11.61 -11.60
CA MET A 88 2.80 -10.63 -11.74
C MET A 88 1.56 -11.21 -12.44
N GLY A 89 1.75 -12.02 -13.49
CA GLY A 89 0.67 -12.63 -14.24
C GLY A 89 -0.20 -13.61 -13.42
N VAL A 90 0.36 -14.14 -12.30
CA VAL A 90 -0.35 -15.05 -11.39
C VAL A 90 -0.36 -14.54 -9.94
N MET A 91 -0.27 -13.23 -9.74
CA MET A 91 -0.13 -12.65 -8.40
C MET A 91 -1.26 -13.03 -7.43
N THR A 92 -2.44 -13.31 -7.94
CA THR A 92 -3.59 -13.75 -7.13
C THR A 92 -3.35 -15.08 -6.42
N PHE A 93 -2.43 -15.92 -6.91
CA PHE A 93 -2.02 -17.15 -6.22
C PHE A 93 -1.36 -16.84 -4.88
N PHE A 94 -0.37 -15.96 -4.91
CA PHE A 94 0.35 -15.55 -3.71
C PHE A 94 -0.58 -14.82 -2.73
N ILE A 95 -1.43 -13.95 -3.26
CA ILE A 95 -2.39 -13.15 -2.47
C ILE A 95 -3.43 -14.05 -1.82
N SER A 96 -4.05 -14.96 -2.55
CA SER A 96 -5.09 -15.86 -2.01
C SER A 96 -4.54 -16.77 -0.91
N VAL A 97 -3.36 -17.36 -1.13
CA VAL A 97 -2.66 -18.16 -0.09
C VAL A 97 -2.34 -17.30 1.13
N GLY A 98 -1.80 -16.10 0.92
CA GLY A 98 -1.43 -15.19 2.00
C GLY A 98 -2.62 -14.74 2.85
N ILE A 99 -3.75 -14.38 2.21
CA ILE A 99 -4.99 -14.01 2.90
C ILE A 99 -5.56 -15.20 3.67
N GLY A 100 -5.67 -16.38 3.03
CA GLY A 100 -6.15 -17.59 3.66
C GLY A 100 -5.32 -17.98 4.89
N ALA A 101 -3.99 -17.92 4.77
CA ALA A 101 -3.07 -18.22 5.87
C ALA A 101 -3.17 -17.21 7.01
N SER A 102 -3.24 -15.90 6.71
CA SER A 102 -3.38 -14.86 7.74
C SER A 102 -4.74 -14.94 8.44
N LEU A 103 -5.81 -15.11 7.69
CA LEU A 103 -7.16 -15.25 8.26
C LEU A 103 -7.28 -16.56 9.05
N GLY A 104 -6.64 -17.64 8.60
CA GLY A 104 -6.54 -18.89 9.33
C GLY A 104 -5.92 -18.70 10.71
N ARG A 105 -4.82 -17.95 10.83
CA ARG A 105 -4.23 -17.60 12.14
C ARG A 105 -5.21 -16.83 13.02
N GLN A 106 -5.97 -15.88 12.45
CA GLN A 106 -6.98 -15.11 13.20
C GLN A 106 -8.13 -15.97 13.74
N PHE A 107 -8.45 -17.07 13.07
CA PHE A 107 -9.48 -18.03 13.49
C PHE A 107 -8.93 -19.28 14.19
N GLN A 108 -7.64 -19.29 14.55
CA GLN A 108 -6.99 -20.43 15.21
C GLN A 108 -7.08 -21.74 14.40
N LEU A 109 -7.02 -21.62 13.08
CA LEU A 109 -6.90 -22.71 12.13
C LEU A 109 -5.44 -22.95 11.76
N ASP A 110 -5.14 -24.06 11.09
CA ASP A 110 -3.85 -24.25 10.48
C ASP A 110 -3.64 -23.27 9.31
N PRO A 111 -2.58 -22.41 9.34
CA PRO A 111 -2.39 -21.39 8.31
C PRO A 111 -2.09 -21.97 6.94
N VAL A 112 -1.35 -23.08 6.87
CA VAL A 112 -0.99 -23.72 5.60
C VAL A 112 -2.24 -24.30 4.95
N MET A 113 -3.03 -25.06 5.71
CA MET A 113 -4.28 -25.64 5.20
C MET A 113 -5.29 -24.57 4.81
N SER A 114 -5.40 -23.50 5.57
CA SER A 114 -6.27 -22.36 5.23
C SER A 114 -5.82 -21.65 3.94
N GLY A 115 -4.51 -21.47 3.75
CA GLY A 115 -3.93 -20.89 2.54
C GLY A 115 -4.17 -21.76 1.30
N LEU A 116 -3.93 -23.08 1.42
CA LEU A 116 -4.18 -24.03 0.33
C LEU A 116 -5.65 -24.14 -0.02
N LEU A 117 -6.55 -24.11 0.96
CA LEU A 117 -7.99 -24.09 0.73
C LEU A 117 -8.42 -22.82 0.01
N ALA A 118 -7.89 -21.67 0.39
CA ALA A 118 -8.16 -20.39 -0.27
C ALA A 118 -7.67 -20.39 -1.73
N PHE A 119 -6.48 -20.92 -1.96
CA PHE A 119 -5.92 -21.07 -3.30
C PHE A 119 -6.78 -21.99 -4.19
N MET A 120 -7.16 -23.16 -3.69
CA MET A 120 -8.03 -24.08 -4.40
C MET A 120 -9.40 -23.44 -4.70
N ALA A 121 -9.99 -22.76 -3.71
CA ALA A 121 -11.27 -22.07 -3.87
C ALA A 121 -11.22 -20.99 -4.95
N PHE A 122 -10.12 -20.24 -5.02
CA PHE A 122 -9.88 -19.25 -6.06
C PHE A 122 -9.74 -19.91 -7.45
N LEU A 123 -8.87 -20.92 -7.58
CA LEU A 123 -8.66 -21.63 -8.85
C LEU A 123 -9.96 -22.24 -9.39
N LEU A 124 -10.80 -22.80 -8.52
CA LEU A 124 -12.05 -23.45 -8.88
C LEU A 124 -12.98 -22.54 -9.69
N VAL A 125 -12.95 -21.24 -9.46
CA VAL A 125 -13.84 -20.26 -10.10
C VAL A 125 -13.12 -19.34 -11.08
N ALA A 126 -11.80 -19.14 -10.93
CA ALA A 126 -11.03 -18.15 -11.70
C ALA A 126 -10.19 -18.75 -12.81
N ALA A 127 -10.02 -20.07 -12.83
CA ALA A 127 -9.15 -20.78 -13.77
C ALA A 127 -9.93 -21.81 -14.61
N PRO A 128 -10.81 -21.39 -15.53
CA PRO A 128 -11.53 -22.31 -16.40
C PRO A 128 -10.57 -23.29 -17.08
N TYR A 129 -10.91 -24.57 -17.01
CA TYR A 129 -10.14 -25.64 -17.63
C TYR A 129 -10.83 -26.10 -18.92
N ALA A 130 -10.15 -25.92 -20.04
CA ALA A 130 -10.61 -26.35 -21.35
C ALA A 130 -9.44 -26.86 -22.19
N ASP A 131 -9.64 -27.89 -22.99
CA ASP A 131 -8.65 -28.46 -23.92
C ASP A 131 -7.28 -28.79 -23.28
N GLY A 132 -7.29 -29.28 -22.02
CA GLY A 132 -6.08 -29.61 -21.31
C GLY A 132 -5.28 -28.42 -20.79
N LYS A 133 -5.84 -27.20 -20.85
CA LYS A 133 -5.19 -25.95 -20.44
C LYS A 133 -6.02 -25.19 -19.40
N ILE A 134 -5.32 -24.49 -18.52
CA ILE A 134 -5.91 -23.56 -17.56
C ILE A 134 -5.82 -22.15 -18.15
N SER A 135 -6.94 -21.42 -18.16
CA SER A 135 -6.94 -20.01 -18.53
C SER A 135 -6.24 -19.17 -17.46
N THR A 136 -5.31 -18.32 -17.86
CA THR A 136 -4.59 -17.42 -16.97
C THR A 136 -5.19 -16.01 -16.91
N GLN A 137 -6.26 -15.75 -17.64
CA GLN A 137 -6.87 -14.42 -17.79
C GLN A 137 -7.20 -13.75 -16.47
N TYR A 138 -7.76 -14.49 -15.52
CA TYR A 138 -8.18 -13.97 -14.20
C TYR A 138 -7.18 -14.28 -13.07
N LEU A 139 -5.95 -14.70 -13.41
CA LEU A 139 -4.92 -14.99 -12.40
C LEU A 139 -4.07 -13.77 -12.05
N SER A 140 -4.22 -12.67 -12.80
CA SER A 140 -3.59 -11.36 -12.57
C SER A 140 -4.52 -10.42 -11.78
N GLY A 141 -4.36 -9.11 -11.92
CA GLY A 141 -5.20 -8.09 -11.26
C GLY A 141 -6.68 -8.18 -11.55
N GLN A 142 -7.06 -8.73 -12.72
CA GLN A 142 -8.47 -8.93 -13.05
C GLN A 142 -9.20 -9.91 -12.12
N GLY A 143 -8.48 -10.86 -11.52
CA GLY A 143 -9.05 -11.81 -10.55
C GLY A 143 -8.88 -11.42 -9.09
N ILE A 144 -8.34 -10.24 -8.79
CA ILE A 144 -7.91 -9.88 -7.44
C ILE A 144 -9.06 -9.86 -6.42
N PHE A 145 -10.19 -9.28 -6.80
CA PHE A 145 -11.37 -9.23 -5.91
C PHE A 145 -11.97 -10.63 -5.71
N THR A 146 -11.93 -11.46 -6.74
CA THR A 146 -12.32 -12.87 -6.63
C THR A 146 -11.42 -13.61 -5.67
N ALA A 147 -10.09 -13.42 -5.75
CA ALA A 147 -9.14 -14.01 -4.82
C ALA A 147 -9.41 -13.60 -3.37
N LEU A 148 -9.73 -12.31 -3.12
CA LEU A 148 -10.12 -11.83 -1.79
C LEU A 148 -11.39 -12.53 -1.29
N ILE A 149 -12.45 -12.50 -2.09
CA ILE A 149 -13.76 -13.03 -1.71
C ILE A 149 -13.68 -14.54 -1.46
N THR A 150 -13.04 -15.29 -2.35
CA THR A 150 -12.93 -16.74 -2.21
C THR A 150 -12.03 -17.16 -1.05
N ALA A 151 -10.95 -16.41 -0.78
CA ALA A 151 -10.08 -16.68 0.37
C ALA A 151 -10.80 -16.41 1.70
N ILE A 152 -11.53 -15.31 1.78
CA ILE A 152 -12.35 -14.99 2.97
C ILE A 152 -13.45 -16.03 3.15
N TYR A 153 -14.19 -16.34 2.08
CA TYR A 153 -15.27 -17.31 2.10
C TYR A 153 -14.80 -18.69 2.56
N SER A 154 -13.80 -19.25 1.89
CA SER A 154 -13.29 -20.60 2.16
C SER A 154 -12.73 -20.75 3.58
N THR A 155 -11.97 -19.75 4.04
CA THR A 155 -11.44 -19.73 5.41
C THR A 155 -12.57 -19.58 6.45
N ARG A 156 -13.61 -18.80 6.17
CA ARG A 156 -14.80 -18.69 7.04
C ARG A 156 -15.58 -19.98 7.11
N VAL A 157 -15.78 -20.66 5.99
CA VAL A 157 -16.42 -21.99 5.95
C VAL A 157 -15.62 -22.98 6.79
N TYR A 158 -14.30 -23.02 6.63
CA TYR A 158 -13.45 -23.88 7.46
C TYR A 158 -13.58 -23.56 8.95
N ALA A 159 -13.50 -22.28 9.32
CA ALA A 159 -13.65 -21.85 10.71
C ALA A 159 -15.01 -22.24 11.29
N TRP A 160 -16.09 -22.03 10.55
CA TRP A 160 -17.44 -22.34 10.97
C TRP A 160 -17.65 -23.85 11.17
N LEU A 161 -17.18 -24.67 10.22
CA LEU A 161 -17.27 -26.14 10.31
C LEU A 161 -16.47 -26.66 11.53
N LYS A 162 -15.27 -26.15 11.76
CA LYS A 162 -14.44 -26.53 12.91
C LYS A 162 -15.08 -26.13 14.23
N GLN A 163 -15.62 -24.91 14.33
CA GLN A 163 -16.30 -24.41 15.54
C GLN A 163 -17.54 -25.24 15.89
N ASN A 164 -18.25 -25.75 14.87
CA ASN A 164 -19.44 -26.60 15.06
C ASN A 164 -19.09 -28.10 15.12
N ASN A 165 -17.82 -28.46 15.22
CA ASN A 165 -17.35 -29.84 15.26
C ASN A 165 -17.72 -30.69 14.02
N ILE A 166 -17.91 -30.07 12.87
CA ILE A 166 -18.22 -30.72 11.59
C ILE A 166 -16.90 -30.90 10.82
N THR A 167 -15.95 -31.62 11.41
CA THR A 167 -14.67 -31.96 10.81
C THR A 167 -14.28 -33.39 11.24
N ILE A 168 -13.44 -34.06 10.43
CA ILE A 168 -12.94 -35.38 10.77
C ILE A 168 -11.88 -35.21 11.85
N ARG A 169 -12.12 -35.80 13.02
CA ARG A 169 -11.18 -35.82 14.14
C ARG A 169 -10.53 -37.18 14.27
N LEU A 170 -9.24 -37.21 14.25
CA LEU A 170 -8.47 -38.41 14.49
C LEU A 170 -8.09 -38.52 15.98
N PRO A 171 -7.83 -39.73 16.49
CA PRO A 171 -7.34 -39.94 17.85
C PRO A 171 -6.05 -39.15 18.13
N LYS A 172 -5.80 -38.85 19.43
CA LYS A 172 -4.65 -38.04 19.86
C LYS A 172 -3.28 -38.67 19.57
N GLU A 173 -3.25 -39.96 19.36
CA GLU A 173 -2.07 -40.75 19.04
C GLU A 173 -1.58 -40.52 17.60
N VAL A 174 -2.44 -39.96 16.73
CA VAL A 174 -2.08 -39.67 15.34
C VAL A 174 -1.23 -38.42 15.28
N PRO A 175 -0.13 -38.40 14.50
CA PRO A 175 0.70 -37.21 14.32
C PRO A 175 -0.12 -36.01 13.85
N THR A 176 0.13 -34.83 14.42
CA THR A 176 -0.65 -33.60 14.18
C THR A 176 -0.72 -33.21 12.72
N GLY A 177 0.32 -33.45 11.93
CA GLY A 177 0.34 -33.19 10.49
C GLY A 177 -0.70 -34.01 9.72
N VAL A 178 -0.82 -35.31 10.07
CA VAL A 178 -1.81 -36.22 9.48
C VAL A 178 -3.22 -35.83 9.92
N ALA A 179 -3.41 -35.53 11.21
CA ALA A 179 -4.71 -35.12 11.73
C ALA A 179 -5.26 -33.88 11.05
N ARG A 180 -4.40 -32.87 10.77
CA ARG A 180 -4.77 -31.63 10.03
C ARG A 180 -5.22 -31.93 8.60
N SER A 181 -4.58 -32.86 7.91
CA SER A 181 -4.95 -33.24 6.54
C SER A 181 -6.33 -33.90 6.47
N PHE A 182 -6.75 -34.61 7.52
CA PHE A 182 -8.11 -35.17 7.59
C PHE A 182 -9.14 -34.13 8.05
N GLU A 183 -8.78 -33.21 8.93
CA GLU A 183 -9.65 -32.15 9.42
C GLU A 183 -10.20 -31.30 8.28
N ILE A 184 -9.38 -31.02 7.24
CA ILE A 184 -9.76 -30.13 6.13
C ILE A 184 -10.63 -30.81 5.07
N LEU A 185 -10.79 -32.12 5.05
CA LEU A 185 -11.53 -32.82 3.98
C LEU A 185 -12.99 -32.35 3.84
N ILE A 186 -13.71 -32.20 4.97
CA ILE A 186 -15.08 -31.70 4.95
C ILE A 186 -15.12 -30.23 4.49
N PRO A 187 -14.30 -29.30 5.00
CA PRO A 187 -14.17 -27.95 4.45
C PRO A 187 -13.95 -27.89 2.94
N VAL A 188 -13.02 -28.71 2.41
CA VAL A 188 -12.76 -28.79 0.96
C VAL A 188 -14.01 -29.20 0.20
N LEU A 189 -14.69 -30.27 0.65
CA LEU A 189 -15.91 -30.75 0.01
C LEU A 189 -17.01 -29.68 0.00
N VAL A 190 -17.24 -29.00 1.13
CA VAL A 190 -18.25 -27.92 1.24
C VAL A 190 -17.92 -26.74 0.34
N VAL A 191 -16.65 -26.33 0.30
CA VAL A 191 -16.21 -25.22 -0.59
C VAL A 191 -16.43 -25.57 -2.06
N ILE A 192 -16.09 -26.80 -2.50
CA ILE A 192 -16.35 -27.27 -3.87
C ILE A 192 -17.85 -27.31 -4.15
N ALA A 193 -18.62 -27.92 -3.26
CA ALA A 193 -20.07 -28.11 -3.42
C ALA A 193 -20.87 -26.79 -3.41
N THR A 194 -20.28 -25.70 -2.95
CA THR A 194 -20.91 -24.37 -2.92
C THR A 194 -20.40 -23.47 -4.03
N LEU A 195 -19.08 -23.31 -4.18
CA LEU A 195 -18.52 -22.38 -5.16
C LEU A 195 -18.67 -22.85 -6.61
N HIS A 196 -18.50 -24.14 -6.88
CA HIS A 196 -18.60 -24.64 -8.26
C HIS A 196 -20.02 -24.51 -8.81
N PRO A 197 -21.09 -24.96 -8.12
CA PRO A 197 -22.45 -24.72 -8.59
C PRO A 197 -22.82 -23.23 -8.68
N LEU A 198 -22.32 -22.40 -7.74
CA LEU A 198 -22.51 -20.94 -7.80
C LEU A 198 -21.91 -20.34 -9.06
N ASN A 199 -20.69 -20.75 -9.42
CA ASN A 199 -20.03 -20.26 -10.64
C ASN A 199 -20.82 -20.67 -11.89
N LEU A 200 -21.26 -21.94 -11.98
CA LEU A 200 -22.08 -22.43 -13.08
C LEU A 200 -23.44 -21.72 -13.15
N PHE A 201 -24.06 -21.46 -12.03
CA PHE A 201 -25.33 -20.72 -11.97
C PHE A 201 -25.18 -19.29 -12.49
N ILE A 202 -24.12 -18.56 -12.03
CA ILE A 202 -23.85 -17.20 -12.50
C ILE A 202 -23.57 -17.20 -14.01
N GLU A 203 -22.77 -18.14 -14.49
CA GLU A 203 -22.43 -18.26 -15.91
C GLU A 203 -23.70 -18.54 -16.74
N ALA A 204 -24.56 -19.43 -16.28
CA ALA A 204 -25.82 -19.74 -16.97
C ALA A 204 -26.81 -18.56 -17.02
N GLN A 205 -26.83 -17.69 -15.99
CA GLN A 205 -27.76 -16.54 -15.93
C GLN A 205 -27.21 -15.29 -16.62
N THR A 206 -25.88 -15.08 -16.62
CA THR A 206 -25.27 -13.82 -17.04
C THR A 206 -24.36 -13.97 -18.27
N GLY A 207 -24.01 -15.20 -18.66
CA GLY A 207 -22.97 -15.46 -19.65
C GLY A 207 -21.54 -15.15 -19.16
N MET A 208 -21.36 -14.80 -17.87
CA MET A 208 -20.09 -14.41 -17.27
C MET A 208 -19.71 -15.38 -16.16
N ILE A 209 -18.45 -15.83 -16.14
CA ILE A 209 -17.92 -16.57 -14.98
C ILE A 209 -17.78 -15.66 -13.77
N LEU A 210 -17.72 -16.24 -12.57
CA LEU A 210 -17.71 -15.49 -11.31
C LEU A 210 -16.69 -14.34 -11.25
N PRO A 211 -15.42 -14.48 -11.65
CA PRO A 211 -14.47 -13.36 -11.68
C PRO A 211 -14.92 -12.19 -12.54
N GLN A 212 -15.50 -12.50 -13.71
CA GLN A 212 -15.98 -11.50 -14.64
C GLN A 212 -17.18 -10.75 -14.07
N ALA A 213 -18.13 -11.48 -13.48
CA ALA A 213 -19.30 -10.88 -12.81
C ALA A 213 -18.89 -10.00 -11.62
N ILE A 214 -17.94 -10.43 -10.79
CA ILE A 214 -17.39 -9.63 -9.67
C ILE A 214 -16.71 -8.36 -10.19
N MET A 215 -15.86 -8.45 -11.20
CA MET A 215 -15.19 -7.28 -11.77
C MET A 215 -16.19 -6.30 -12.36
N HIS A 216 -17.18 -6.76 -13.10
CA HIS A 216 -18.23 -5.89 -13.66
C HIS A 216 -19.03 -5.19 -12.57
N LEU A 217 -19.37 -5.89 -11.48
CA LEU A 217 -20.04 -5.30 -10.31
C LEU A 217 -19.18 -4.22 -9.62
N LEU A 218 -17.86 -4.43 -9.55
CA LEU A 218 -16.94 -3.55 -8.83
C LEU A 218 -16.31 -2.48 -9.74
N GLU A 219 -16.51 -2.54 -11.05
CA GLU A 219 -15.95 -1.59 -12.02
C GLU A 219 -16.21 -0.11 -11.67
N PRO A 220 -17.42 0.31 -11.24
CA PRO A 220 -17.67 1.69 -10.82
C PRO A 220 -16.83 2.08 -9.60
N LEU A 221 -16.60 1.15 -8.67
CA LEU A 221 -15.81 1.38 -7.46
C LEU A 221 -14.31 1.46 -7.77
N VAL A 222 -13.81 0.58 -8.65
CA VAL A 222 -12.42 0.61 -9.14
C VAL A 222 -12.15 1.92 -9.87
N SER A 223 -13.03 2.31 -10.79
CA SER A 223 -12.93 3.57 -11.51
C SER A 223 -13.00 4.80 -10.58
N ALA A 224 -13.91 4.79 -9.62
CA ALA A 224 -14.01 5.86 -8.62
C ALA A 224 -12.76 5.97 -7.76
N SER A 225 -12.10 4.84 -7.44
CA SER A 225 -10.89 4.80 -6.62
C SER A 225 -9.71 5.52 -7.27
N ASP A 226 -9.67 5.62 -8.61
CA ASP A 226 -8.62 6.31 -9.39
C ASP A 226 -8.87 7.82 -9.55
N SER A 227 -9.89 8.36 -8.90
CA SER A 227 -10.24 9.77 -8.96
C SER A 227 -9.46 10.63 -7.95
N LEU A 228 -9.26 11.92 -8.27
CA LEU A 228 -8.62 12.86 -7.34
C LEU A 228 -9.32 12.94 -5.97
N PRO A 229 -10.67 12.98 -5.87
CA PRO A 229 -11.33 12.94 -4.58
C PRO A 229 -11.01 11.69 -3.74
N ALA A 230 -10.94 10.51 -4.38
CA ALA A 230 -10.58 9.27 -3.67
C ALA A 230 -9.13 9.29 -3.18
N ILE A 231 -8.20 9.83 -3.99
CA ILE A 231 -6.80 10.03 -3.59
C ILE A 231 -6.73 10.95 -2.37
N LEU A 232 -7.39 12.11 -2.43
CA LEU A 232 -7.40 13.09 -1.34
C LEU A 232 -8.02 12.51 -0.06
N LEU A 233 -9.10 11.75 -0.18
CA LEU A 233 -9.72 11.06 0.96
C LEU A 233 -8.77 10.04 1.58
N SER A 234 -8.13 9.20 0.77
CA SER A 234 -7.17 8.20 1.24
C SER A 234 -6.00 8.83 1.98
N VAL A 235 -5.43 9.91 1.41
CA VAL A 235 -4.35 10.69 2.04
C VAL A 235 -4.82 11.31 3.34
N LEU A 236 -5.97 12.00 3.32
CA LEU A 236 -6.54 12.65 4.51
C LEU A 236 -6.74 11.65 5.66
N MET A 237 -7.35 10.50 5.38
CA MET A 237 -7.56 9.45 6.39
C MET A 237 -6.23 8.92 6.94
N CYS A 238 -5.25 8.68 6.08
CA CYS A 238 -3.92 8.24 6.49
C CYS A 238 -3.26 9.25 7.44
N GLN A 239 -3.24 10.53 7.07
CA GLN A 239 -2.60 11.58 7.86
C GLN A 239 -3.33 11.83 9.19
N ILE A 240 -4.66 11.81 9.20
CA ILE A 240 -5.44 11.95 10.44
C ILE A 240 -5.19 10.79 11.40
N PHE A 241 -5.15 9.54 10.91
CA PHE A 241 -4.85 8.39 11.75
C PHE A 241 -3.44 8.48 12.35
N TRP A 242 -2.45 8.84 11.53
CA TRP A 242 -1.10 9.07 12.03
C TRP A 242 -1.01 10.21 13.03
N PHE A 243 -1.71 11.31 12.78
CA PHE A 243 -1.77 12.42 13.72
C PHE A 243 -2.42 12.01 15.05
N ALA A 244 -3.37 11.09 15.02
CA ALA A 244 -3.98 10.49 16.22
C ALA A 244 -3.10 9.40 16.88
N GLY A 245 -1.86 9.18 16.41
CA GLY A 245 -0.94 8.17 16.96
C GLY A 245 -1.21 6.74 16.50
N ILE A 246 -2.03 6.56 15.45
CA ILE A 246 -2.35 5.25 14.88
C ILE A 246 -1.64 5.12 13.53
N HIS A 247 -1.12 3.92 13.22
CA HIS A 247 -0.41 3.68 11.97
C HIS A 247 -1.35 3.70 10.75
N GLY A 248 -1.69 4.91 10.29
CA GLY A 248 -2.69 5.15 9.24
C GLY A 248 -2.36 4.49 7.90
N SER A 249 -1.06 4.43 7.54
CA SER A 249 -0.65 3.80 6.27
C SER A 249 -1.06 2.32 6.22
N LEU A 250 -0.91 1.55 7.31
CA LEU A 250 -1.29 0.13 7.32
C LEU A 250 -2.80 -0.09 7.11
N ILE A 251 -3.63 0.83 7.61
CA ILE A 251 -5.09 0.76 7.43
C ILE A 251 -5.46 1.11 6.00
N VAL A 252 -4.95 2.24 5.51
CA VAL A 252 -5.29 2.74 4.17
C VAL A 252 -4.75 1.82 3.08
N THR A 253 -3.49 1.37 3.17
CA THR A 253 -2.93 0.43 2.18
C THR A 253 -3.64 -0.92 2.21
N GLY A 254 -4.08 -1.41 3.39
CA GLY A 254 -4.88 -2.63 3.49
C GLY A 254 -6.19 -2.56 2.71
N ILE A 255 -6.80 -1.38 2.61
CA ILE A 255 -8.03 -1.14 1.86
C ILE A 255 -7.73 -0.86 0.38
N MET A 256 -6.68 -0.08 0.07
CA MET A 256 -6.40 0.40 -1.29
C MET A 256 -5.64 -0.59 -2.17
N ASN A 257 -4.87 -1.52 -1.56
CA ASN A 257 -4.05 -2.48 -2.32
C ASN A 257 -4.81 -3.27 -3.40
N PRO A 258 -6.03 -3.80 -3.17
CA PRO A 258 -6.78 -4.47 -4.23
C PRO A 258 -7.01 -3.59 -5.46
N PHE A 259 -7.36 -2.32 -5.23
CA PHE A 259 -7.61 -1.34 -6.31
C PHE A 259 -6.31 -0.99 -7.04
N TRP A 260 -5.24 -0.73 -6.30
CA TRP A 260 -3.93 -0.42 -6.89
C TRP A 260 -3.39 -1.57 -7.73
N MET A 261 -3.57 -2.83 -7.30
CA MET A 261 -3.12 -3.98 -8.06
C MET A 261 -3.98 -4.24 -9.29
N ALA A 262 -5.29 -4.02 -9.22
CA ALA A 262 -6.16 -4.07 -10.38
C ALA A 262 -5.76 -3.01 -11.42
N ASN A 263 -5.56 -1.76 -10.98
CA ASN A 263 -5.12 -0.65 -11.83
C ASN A 263 -3.72 -0.91 -12.42
N LEU A 264 -2.80 -1.46 -11.62
CA LEU A 264 -1.45 -1.81 -12.09
C LEU A 264 -1.50 -2.87 -13.21
N SER A 265 -2.30 -3.91 -13.03
CA SER A 265 -2.47 -4.94 -14.04
C SER A 265 -3.04 -4.37 -15.35
N ALA A 266 -4.01 -3.45 -15.25
CA ALA A 266 -4.57 -2.77 -16.42
C ALA A 266 -3.53 -1.89 -17.13
N ASN A 267 -2.72 -1.12 -16.38
CA ASN A 267 -1.62 -0.33 -16.94
C ASN A 267 -0.56 -1.21 -17.61
N GLN A 268 -0.21 -2.34 -17.00
CA GLN A 268 0.76 -3.29 -17.56
C GLN A 268 0.24 -3.93 -18.86
N ALA A 269 -1.04 -4.30 -18.89
CA ALA A 269 -1.67 -4.82 -20.11
C ALA A 269 -1.70 -3.77 -21.24
N ALA A 270 -2.02 -2.51 -20.91
CA ALA A 270 -2.00 -1.41 -21.86
C ALA A 270 -0.57 -1.13 -22.37
N LEU A 271 0.45 -1.15 -21.50
CA LEU A 271 1.85 -1.03 -21.89
C LEU A 271 2.27 -2.14 -22.85
N ALA A 272 1.89 -3.39 -22.54
CA ALA A 272 2.21 -4.54 -23.40
C ALA A 272 1.56 -4.45 -24.78
N ALA A 273 0.38 -3.83 -24.87
CA ALA A 273 -0.38 -3.58 -26.09
C ALA A 273 0.07 -2.30 -26.83
N GLY A 274 0.97 -1.49 -26.27
CA GLY A 274 1.37 -0.19 -26.81
C GLY A 274 0.24 0.85 -26.75
N ALA A 275 -0.73 0.68 -25.85
CA ALA A 275 -1.88 1.57 -25.66
C ALA A 275 -1.62 2.59 -24.56
N ALA A 276 -2.45 3.65 -24.52
CA ALA A 276 -2.41 4.63 -23.44
C ALA A 276 -2.76 3.99 -22.10
N LEU A 277 -2.01 4.37 -21.04
CA LEU A 277 -2.21 3.82 -19.70
C LEU A 277 -3.49 4.40 -19.10
N PRO A 278 -4.45 3.56 -18.62
CA PRO A 278 -5.76 4.04 -18.17
C PRO A 278 -5.74 4.67 -16.76
N HIS A 279 -4.85 4.24 -15.87
CA HIS A 279 -4.94 4.55 -14.45
C HIS A 279 -3.77 5.40 -13.94
N VAL A 280 -4.08 6.31 -12.99
CA VAL A 280 -3.13 7.24 -12.36
C VAL A 280 -2.77 6.79 -10.95
N TYR A 281 -3.77 6.40 -10.15
CA TYR A 281 -3.60 6.14 -8.73
C TYR A 281 -3.25 4.68 -8.44
N LEU A 282 -1.97 4.44 -8.25
CA LEU A 282 -1.37 3.16 -7.94
C LEU A 282 -0.44 3.28 -6.72
N GLN A 283 0.05 2.17 -6.21
CA GLN A 283 0.94 2.16 -5.06
C GLN A 283 2.20 3.03 -5.28
N GLY A 284 2.84 2.97 -6.46
CA GLY A 284 4.00 3.81 -6.76
C GLY A 284 3.70 5.33 -6.75
N PHE A 285 2.46 5.72 -7.13
CA PHE A 285 2.00 7.10 -6.99
C PHE A 285 1.88 7.50 -5.52
N TRP A 286 1.28 6.64 -4.69
CA TRP A 286 1.15 6.82 -3.25
C TRP A 286 2.50 6.93 -2.55
N ASP A 287 3.41 5.99 -2.79
CA ASP A 287 4.68 5.88 -2.07
C ASP A 287 5.66 7.01 -2.43
N HIS A 288 5.70 7.41 -3.71
CA HIS A 288 6.79 8.25 -4.21
C HIS A 288 6.42 9.73 -4.45
N TYR A 289 5.12 10.09 -4.50
CA TYR A 289 4.72 11.49 -4.60
C TYR A 289 4.06 12.00 -3.32
N LEU A 290 3.26 11.16 -2.64
CA LEU A 290 2.48 11.57 -1.50
C LEU A 290 3.22 11.38 -0.17
N LEU A 291 4.07 10.35 -0.07
CA LEU A 291 4.75 9.99 1.16
C LEU A 291 6.29 10.12 1.04
N ILE A 292 6.77 11.18 0.40
CA ILE A 292 8.20 11.44 0.20
C ILE A 292 8.93 11.54 1.55
N GLY A 293 9.75 10.55 1.86
CA GLY A 293 10.43 10.46 3.15
C GLY A 293 9.50 10.03 4.29
N GLY A 294 8.42 9.31 3.97
CA GLY A 294 7.42 8.80 4.89
C GLY A 294 6.18 9.68 5.00
N VAL A 295 5.29 9.33 5.92
CA VAL A 295 4.00 10.03 6.10
C VAL A 295 4.18 11.52 6.37
N GLY A 296 3.27 12.33 5.84
CA GLY A 296 3.40 13.78 5.88
C GLY A 296 4.37 14.35 4.86
N SER A 297 5.00 13.53 4.00
CA SER A 297 6.02 13.98 3.02
C SER A 297 7.18 14.69 3.71
N THR A 298 7.76 14.07 4.74
CA THR A 298 8.61 14.73 5.74
C THR A 298 10.11 14.74 5.40
N LEU A 299 10.57 14.19 4.28
CA LEU A 299 11.99 14.28 3.89
C LEU A 299 12.46 15.75 3.79
N PRO A 300 11.70 16.69 3.16
CA PRO A 300 12.07 18.10 3.16
C PRO A 300 12.10 18.71 4.55
N LEU A 301 11.18 18.33 5.44
CA LEU A 301 11.21 18.74 6.83
C LEU A 301 12.47 18.26 7.55
N ALA A 302 12.92 17.02 7.29
CA ALA A 302 14.18 16.51 7.84
C ALA A 302 15.37 17.41 7.47
N PHE A 303 15.46 17.85 6.22
CA PHE A 303 16.48 18.81 5.78
C PHE A 303 16.36 20.16 6.49
N LEU A 304 15.15 20.66 6.70
CA LEU A 304 14.92 21.91 7.44
C LEU A 304 15.32 21.77 8.91
N LEU A 305 15.04 20.64 9.55
CA LEU A 305 15.44 20.36 10.93
C LEU A 305 16.96 20.35 11.13
N LEU A 306 17.75 19.91 10.15
CA LEU A 306 19.23 19.99 10.20
C LEU A 306 19.73 21.44 10.41
N ARG A 307 18.96 22.42 9.95
CA ARG A 307 19.27 23.87 10.05
C ARG A 307 18.51 24.54 11.18
N SER A 308 17.83 23.79 12.04
CA SER A 308 17.08 24.33 13.17
C SER A 308 17.97 25.08 14.16
N ARG A 309 17.47 26.17 14.73
CA ARG A 309 18.10 26.92 15.81
C ARG A 309 17.96 26.20 17.17
N VAL A 310 16.96 25.35 17.33
CA VAL A 310 16.72 24.57 18.53
C VAL A 310 17.57 23.30 18.45
N THR A 311 18.47 23.10 19.41
CA THR A 311 19.44 22.00 19.44
C THR A 311 18.75 20.63 19.40
N HIS A 312 17.65 20.47 20.15
CA HIS A 312 16.85 19.24 20.15
C HIS A 312 16.35 18.90 18.73
N LEU A 313 15.70 19.83 18.05
CA LEU A 313 15.17 19.63 16.69
C LEU A 313 16.28 19.33 15.67
N ARG A 314 17.44 20.00 15.80
CA ARG A 314 18.62 19.73 14.96
C ARG A 314 19.14 18.32 15.18
N THR A 315 19.19 17.85 16.41
CA THR A 315 19.60 16.46 16.72
C THR A 315 18.64 15.45 16.10
N ILE A 316 17.33 15.69 16.19
CA ILE A 316 16.33 14.84 15.53
C ILE A 316 16.51 14.85 14.00
N GLY A 317 16.77 16.02 13.40
CA GLY A 317 17.08 16.11 11.97
C GLY A 317 18.27 15.23 11.57
N LYS A 318 19.35 15.24 12.36
CA LYS A 318 20.54 14.39 12.11
C LYS A 318 20.22 12.90 12.24
N MET A 319 19.42 12.50 13.21
CA MET A 319 19.04 11.09 13.39
C MET A 319 18.03 10.61 12.34
N GLY A 320 17.11 11.48 11.93
CA GLY A 320 16.00 11.14 11.05
C GLY A 320 16.31 11.26 9.55
N ILE A 321 17.35 11.99 9.13
CA ILE A 321 17.58 12.27 7.71
C ILE A 321 17.86 11.00 6.91
N VAL A 322 18.71 10.12 7.39
CA VAL A 322 19.08 8.88 6.68
C VAL A 322 17.89 7.93 6.56
N PRO A 323 17.17 7.58 7.64
CA PRO A 323 15.95 6.80 7.52
C PRO A 323 14.91 7.43 6.59
N SER A 324 14.73 8.76 6.63
CA SER A 324 13.76 9.45 5.76
C SER A 324 14.06 9.33 4.28
N PHE A 325 15.34 9.19 3.87
CA PHE A 325 15.66 8.87 2.48
C PHE A 325 15.05 7.54 2.02
N PHE A 326 14.85 6.61 2.95
CA PHE A 326 14.23 5.31 2.74
C PHE A 326 12.75 5.29 3.16
N ASN A 327 12.11 6.45 3.22
CA ASN A 327 10.71 6.64 3.59
C ASN A 327 10.34 6.20 5.02
N ILE A 328 11.34 6.08 5.92
CA ILE A 328 11.19 5.73 7.33
C ILE A 328 11.35 7.00 8.16
N ASN A 329 10.27 7.54 8.68
CA ASN A 329 10.26 8.86 9.35
C ASN A 329 9.80 8.86 10.80
N GLU A 330 9.65 7.71 11.42
CA GLU A 330 9.29 7.59 12.83
C GLU A 330 10.19 8.40 13.76
N PRO A 331 11.52 8.47 13.54
CA PRO A 331 12.39 9.33 14.35
C PRO A 331 12.01 10.81 14.29
N ILE A 332 11.48 11.27 13.15
CA ILE A 332 11.03 12.66 12.96
C ILE A 332 9.64 12.84 13.59
N LEU A 333 8.73 11.92 13.35
CA LEU A 333 7.35 12.01 13.82
C LEU A 333 7.26 12.07 15.34
N PHE A 334 8.03 11.22 16.02
CA PHE A 334 8.03 11.13 17.47
C PHE A 334 9.08 12.05 18.11
N GLY A 335 10.23 12.22 17.49
CA GLY A 335 11.32 13.02 18.02
C GLY A 335 11.07 14.53 17.92
N ALA A 336 10.57 15.04 16.78
CA ALA A 336 10.20 16.44 16.60
C ALA A 336 8.75 16.74 17.00
N PRO A 337 8.16 16.02 17.95
CA PRO A 337 6.77 15.68 18.17
C PRO A 337 5.80 16.33 17.18
N ILE A 338 5.64 15.65 16.03
CA ILE A 338 4.68 16.06 14.99
C ILE A 338 3.29 15.52 15.33
N ILE A 339 3.26 14.27 15.80
CA ILE A 339 2.03 13.59 16.24
C ILE A 339 1.44 14.37 17.41
N MET A 340 0.14 14.63 17.35
CA MET A 340 -0.63 15.40 18.33
C MET A 340 -0.13 16.86 18.51
N ASN A 341 0.72 17.37 17.64
CA ASN A 341 1.19 18.75 17.66
C ASN A 341 0.35 19.66 16.76
N PRO A 342 -0.47 20.57 17.34
CA PRO A 342 -1.37 21.41 16.56
C PRO A 342 -0.64 22.33 15.58
N MET A 343 0.58 22.76 15.91
CA MET A 343 1.36 23.64 15.02
C MET A 343 1.82 22.93 13.77
N MET A 344 1.99 21.60 13.84
CA MET A 344 2.40 20.78 12.72
C MET A 344 1.24 20.07 12.00
N PHE A 345 0.00 20.16 12.53
CA PHE A 345 -1.18 19.51 11.95
C PHE A 345 -1.42 19.92 10.49
N ILE A 346 -1.45 21.23 10.24
CA ILE A 346 -1.73 21.76 8.91
C ILE A 346 -0.72 21.27 7.88
N PRO A 347 0.60 21.49 8.02
CA PRO A 347 1.55 21.02 7.02
C PRO A 347 1.58 19.48 6.92
N PHE A 348 1.48 18.76 8.04
CA PHE A 348 1.49 17.30 8.06
C PHE A 348 0.34 16.68 7.24
N VAL A 349 -0.86 17.27 7.33
CA VAL A 349 -2.03 16.75 6.63
C VAL A 349 -2.08 17.25 5.19
N PHE A 350 -1.83 18.55 4.96
CA PHE A 350 -2.09 19.16 3.66
C PHE A 350 -0.93 19.04 2.67
N VAL A 351 0.32 18.88 3.12
CA VAL A 351 1.45 18.72 2.18
C VAL A 351 1.26 17.51 1.27
N PRO A 352 0.98 16.29 1.76
CA PRO A 352 0.72 15.15 0.88
C PRO A 352 -0.50 15.33 -0.02
N MET A 353 -1.53 16.06 0.44
CA MET A 353 -2.71 16.36 -0.38
C MET A 353 -2.37 17.31 -1.53
N ILE A 354 -1.54 18.32 -1.28
CA ILE A 354 -1.07 19.25 -2.32
C ILE A 354 -0.20 18.50 -3.33
N ASN A 355 0.71 17.65 -2.86
CA ASN A 355 1.51 16.79 -3.73
C ASN A 355 0.63 15.88 -4.60
N ALA A 356 -0.46 15.34 -4.05
CA ALA A 356 -1.44 14.53 -4.78
C ALA A 356 -2.09 15.34 -5.93
N VAL A 357 -2.53 16.58 -5.65
CA VAL A 357 -3.12 17.45 -6.67
C VAL A 357 -2.12 17.76 -7.78
N LEU A 358 -0.87 18.11 -7.43
CA LEU A 358 0.18 18.41 -8.39
C LEU A 358 0.51 17.22 -9.29
N ALA A 359 0.78 16.05 -8.68
CA ALA A 359 1.14 14.85 -9.42
C ALA A 359 -0.04 14.33 -10.27
N TYR A 360 -1.26 14.33 -9.73
CA TYR A 360 -2.46 13.93 -10.48
C TYR A 360 -2.73 14.86 -11.66
N GLY A 361 -2.67 16.16 -11.44
CA GLY A 361 -2.86 17.16 -12.49
C GLY A 361 -1.81 17.02 -13.60
N ALA A 362 -0.54 16.88 -13.23
CA ALA A 362 0.54 16.69 -14.19
C ALA A 362 0.38 15.38 -15.01
N THR A 363 -0.09 14.31 -14.38
CA THR A 363 -0.39 13.05 -15.08
C THR A 363 -1.53 13.22 -16.08
N ARG A 364 -2.62 13.89 -15.67
CA ARG A 364 -3.77 14.13 -16.55
C ARG A 364 -3.45 15.07 -17.72
N LEU A 365 -2.47 15.94 -17.56
CA LEU A 365 -1.96 16.81 -18.63
C LEU A 365 -0.92 16.12 -19.53
N GLY A 366 -0.55 14.87 -19.26
CA GLY A 366 0.46 14.13 -20.01
C GLY A 366 1.92 14.55 -19.72
N TRP A 367 2.16 15.34 -18.67
CA TRP A 367 3.50 15.80 -18.29
C TRP A 367 4.24 14.78 -17.41
N LEU A 368 3.49 13.96 -16.71
CA LEU A 368 4.02 12.96 -15.80
C LEU A 368 3.70 11.55 -16.29
N SER A 369 4.75 10.73 -16.46
CA SER A 369 4.61 9.32 -16.83
C SER A 369 3.93 8.52 -15.73
N GLN A 370 3.01 7.64 -16.15
CA GLN A 370 2.21 6.84 -15.23
C GLN A 370 2.98 5.61 -14.73
N VAL A 371 2.53 5.08 -13.60
CA VAL A 371 3.11 3.91 -12.93
C VAL A 371 2.75 2.63 -13.70
N VAL A 372 3.74 1.79 -13.96
CA VAL A 372 3.62 0.48 -14.62
C VAL A 372 4.34 -0.65 -13.87
N SER A 373 5.18 -0.29 -12.88
CA SER A 373 5.95 -1.27 -12.11
C SER A 373 5.73 -1.08 -10.62
N LEU A 374 5.79 -2.18 -9.87
CA LEU A 374 5.79 -2.16 -8.42
C LEU A 374 7.23 -2.01 -7.92
N THR A 375 7.43 -1.09 -6.99
CA THR A 375 8.73 -0.82 -6.38
C THR A 375 8.66 -0.98 -4.87
N PRO A 376 9.75 -1.34 -4.18
CA PRO A 376 9.77 -1.30 -2.73
C PRO A 376 9.46 0.12 -2.22
N TRP A 377 8.53 0.24 -1.28
CA TRP A 377 8.15 1.54 -0.70
C TRP A 377 9.32 2.25 -0.02
N THR A 378 10.35 1.49 0.41
CA THR A 378 11.58 2.02 1.01
C THR A 378 12.56 2.59 -0.02
N THR A 379 12.29 2.48 -1.33
CA THR A 379 13.15 3.08 -2.35
C THR A 379 13.11 4.61 -2.25
N PRO A 380 14.26 5.33 -2.28
CA PRO A 380 14.27 6.79 -2.29
C PRO A 380 13.34 7.35 -3.36
N ALA A 381 12.45 8.29 -2.98
CA ALA A 381 11.31 8.68 -3.79
C ALA A 381 11.63 9.06 -5.25
N PRO A 382 12.66 9.86 -5.59
CA PRO A 382 12.98 10.15 -7.00
C PRO A 382 13.38 8.91 -7.81
N ILE A 383 14.12 7.97 -7.19
CA ILE A 383 14.54 6.72 -7.83
C ILE A 383 13.34 5.79 -7.97
N GLY A 384 12.56 5.62 -6.90
CA GLY A 384 11.37 4.76 -6.89
C GLY A 384 10.30 5.23 -7.87
N ALA A 385 10.07 6.54 -7.97
CA ALA A 385 9.12 7.12 -8.93
C ALA A 385 9.54 6.87 -10.39
N SER A 386 10.83 7.08 -10.69
CA SER A 386 11.37 6.81 -12.01
C SER A 386 11.28 5.32 -12.37
N TRP A 387 11.69 4.45 -11.46
CA TRP A 387 11.57 3.00 -11.64
C TRP A 387 10.12 2.57 -11.82
N ALA A 388 9.19 3.05 -10.97
CA ALA A 388 7.77 2.74 -11.08
C ALA A 388 7.17 3.12 -12.44
N ALA A 389 7.69 4.16 -13.10
CA ALA A 389 7.27 4.67 -14.40
C ALA A 389 8.26 4.32 -15.52
N ASN A 390 8.80 3.11 -15.48
CA ASN A 390 9.72 2.58 -16.49
C ASN A 390 10.97 3.47 -16.74
N TRP A 391 11.56 3.99 -15.65
CA TRP A 391 12.76 4.84 -15.66
C TRP A 391 12.61 6.17 -16.43
N ALA A 392 11.39 6.66 -16.58
CA ALA A 392 11.15 7.97 -17.15
C ALA A 392 11.75 9.09 -16.28
N LEU A 393 12.09 10.23 -16.88
CA LEU A 393 12.67 11.39 -16.18
C LEU A 393 11.61 12.26 -15.50
N SER A 394 10.42 12.37 -16.09
CA SER A 394 9.34 13.22 -15.56
C SER A 394 8.95 12.91 -14.10
N PRO A 395 8.94 11.64 -13.61
CA PRO A 395 8.75 11.31 -12.21
C PRO A 395 9.80 11.90 -11.26
N VAL A 396 11.08 11.91 -11.68
CA VAL A 396 12.16 12.52 -10.87
C VAL A 396 11.91 14.01 -10.70
N VAL A 397 11.61 14.70 -11.79
CA VAL A 397 11.30 16.14 -11.79
C VAL A 397 10.08 16.42 -10.89
N MET A 398 9.02 15.61 -11.00
CA MET A 398 7.82 15.78 -10.15
C MET A 398 8.14 15.56 -8.68
N CYS A 399 8.93 14.53 -8.31
CA CYS A 399 9.36 14.34 -6.93
C CYS A 399 10.11 15.57 -6.40
N LEU A 400 11.03 16.14 -7.18
CA LEU A 400 11.76 17.35 -6.78
C LEU A 400 10.82 18.54 -6.60
N ILE A 401 9.84 18.74 -7.48
CA ILE A 401 8.79 19.77 -7.33
C ILE A 401 8.02 19.54 -6.02
N CYS A 402 7.55 18.33 -5.76
CA CYS A 402 6.85 17.98 -4.53
C CYS A 402 7.73 18.22 -3.28
N MET A 403 9.03 17.90 -3.34
CA MET A 403 9.96 18.17 -2.24
C MET A 403 10.13 19.67 -1.98
N VAL A 404 10.28 20.48 -3.02
CA VAL A 404 10.40 21.95 -2.88
C VAL A 404 9.10 22.53 -2.30
N MET A 405 7.93 22.13 -2.83
CA MET A 405 6.63 22.56 -2.30
C MET A 405 6.45 22.17 -0.84
N SER A 406 6.80 20.93 -0.49
CA SER A 406 6.78 20.47 0.91
C SER A 406 7.68 21.32 1.81
N ALA A 407 8.90 21.63 1.39
CA ALA A 407 9.83 22.47 2.14
C ALA A 407 9.27 23.88 2.36
N VAL A 408 8.71 24.49 1.31
CA VAL A 408 8.12 25.82 1.36
C VAL A 408 6.94 25.86 2.35
N ILE A 409 6.10 24.84 2.33
CA ILE A 409 4.93 24.78 3.22
C ILE A 409 5.35 24.49 4.67
N TYR A 410 6.29 23.55 4.91
CA TYR A 410 6.74 23.24 6.27
C TYR A 410 7.52 24.39 6.94
N LEU A 411 8.26 25.19 6.17
CA LEU A 411 9.18 26.19 6.72
C LEU A 411 8.52 27.22 7.67
N PRO A 412 7.39 27.86 7.34
CA PRO A 412 6.76 28.83 8.25
C PRO A 412 6.26 28.19 9.54
N PHE A 413 5.72 26.96 9.47
CA PHE A 413 5.23 26.21 10.64
C PHE A 413 6.39 25.76 11.52
N LEU A 414 7.48 25.27 10.96
CA LEU A 414 8.69 24.95 11.70
C LEU A 414 9.25 26.17 12.43
N ARG A 415 9.35 27.32 11.75
CA ARG A 415 9.84 28.56 12.36
C ARG A 415 8.93 29.05 13.50
N ALA A 416 7.62 28.92 13.35
CA ALA A 416 6.67 29.23 14.41
C ALA A 416 6.86 28.31 15.62
N TYR A 417 7.04 27.01 15.35
CA TYR A 417 7.29 26.02 16.39
C TYR A 417 8.62 26.24 17.12
N GLU A 418 9.71 26.55 16.41
CA GLU A 418 11.01 26.92 16.99
C GLU A 418 10.89 28.12 17.92
N ARG A 419 10.18 29.17 17.49
CA ARG A 419 9.96 30.35 18.35
C ARG A 419 9.21 30.02 19.64
N SER A 420 8.21 29.13 19.55
CA SER A 420 7.45 28.67 20.71
C SER A 420 8.35 27.91 21.69
N LEU A 421 9.19 27.01 21.20
CA LEU A 421 10.13 26.26 22.03
C LEU A 421 11.16 27.15 22.72
N MET A 422 11.79 28.07 21.96
CA MET A 422 12.77 29.02 22.53
C MET A 422 12.15 29.92 23.60
N LYS A 423 10.91 30.35 23.42
CA LYS A 423 10.19 31.15 24.43
C LYS A 423 9.98 30.35 25.71
N THR A 424 9.56 29.10 25.59
CA THR A 424 9.36 28.20 26.75
C THR A 424 10.67 27.89 27.47
N GLU A 425 11.80 27.73 26.75
CA GLU A 425 13.11 27.52 27.36
C GLU A 425 13.57 28.77 28.15
N VAL A 426 13.36 29.97 27.58
CA VAL A 426 13.68 31.25 28.28
C VAL A 426 12.82 31.41 29.55
N GLU A 427 11.53 31.09 29.49
CA GLU A 427 10.62 31.16 30.66
C GLU A 427 11.05 30.17 31.76
N LYS A 428 11.41 28.92 31.37
CA LYS A 428 11.93 27.93 32.31
C LYS A 428 13.26 28.37 32.95
N ALA A 429 14.18 28.93 32.18
CA ALA A 429 15.44 29.43 32.65
C ALA A 429 15.24 30.61 33.68
N LYS A 430 14.31 31.51 33.39
CA LYS A 430 13.95 32.59 34.32
C LYS A 430 13.31 32.08 35.60
N ALA A 431 12.48 31.05 35.55
CA ALA A 431 11.85 30.41 36.73
C ALA A 431 12.84 29.58 37.56
N ALA A 432 13.93 29.12 36.96
CA ALA A 432 14.97 28.34 37.63
C ALA A 432 16.05 29.19 38.32
N VAL A 433 16.07 30.52 38.11
CA VAL A 433 16.95 31.44 38.87
C VAL A 433 16.32 31.63 40.24
N PRO A 434 16.94 31.17 41.35
CA PRO A 434 16.44 31.42 42.69
C PRO A 434 16.41 32.95 42.92
N VAL A 435 15.30 33.46 43.48
CA VAL A 435 15.26 34.81 44.03
C VAL A 435 16.30 34.81 45.16
N ALA A 436 17.50 35.32 44.89
CA ALA A 436 18.48 35.55 45.90
C ALA A 436 17.80 36.48 46.94
N GLU A 437 17.61 35.93 48.12
CA GLU A 437 17.06 36.64 49.26
C GLU A 437 17.71 38.01 49.42
N THR A 438 16.92 39.05 49.28
CA THR A 438 17.16 40.31 49.96
C THR A 438 16.94 40.10 51.45
N VAL A 439 17.90 39.42 52.07
CA VAL A 439 18.09 39.55 53.50
C VAL A 439 19.27 40.50 53.68
N SER A 440 18.95 41.74 53.86
CA SER A 440 19.86 42.72 54.45
C SER A 440 19.03 43.72 55.22
N GLN A 441 19.20 43.60 56.53
CA GLN A 441 18.93 44.52 57.68
C GLN A 441 17.57 44.38 58.36
#